data_a3a7773e6578d53e822d43892ea99f6c
#
_entry.id   a3a7773e6578d53e822d43892ea99f6c
#
_cell.length_a   1.000
_cell.length_b   1.000
_cell.length_c   1.000
_cell.angle_alpha   90.00
_cell.angle_beta   90.00
_cell.angle_gamma   90.00
#
_symmetry.space_group_name_H-M   'P 1'
#
loop_
_entity.id
_entity.type
_entity.pdbx_description
1 polymer ?
#
loop_
_entity_poly.entity_id
_entity_poly.type
_entity_poly.pdbx_seq_one_letter_code
_entity_poly.pdbx_strand_id
1 'polypeptide(L)'
;TYEEIHRFENVPIEKDGHLCWDVETLLKEIHTAIQKAGTFDSLGFDTWGVDFGLLDTDGHLLANPVHYRDARTNGKPEQAAARMPAEELYAHTGNQIMAINTLFQLLALREQDPELLQKAEHILFMPDLFAALLGAEPVCERSIASTSQMLDPRTGQWSREVLAAYGLPENRFAPIVASGTVTGTLADGAKIIAVAGHDTQCASAAMPCAEEDAEHTAFLSCGTWSLLGTELDAPILTADSCQSGLSNELGANGKINYLKNIIGLWLIQESRREYK
;
A
#
# COMPACT_ATOMS: atom_id res chain seq x y z
N THR A 1 -1.07 -16.02 -21.55
CA THR A 1 -2.54 -15.93 -21.69
C THR A 1 -3.11 -15.39 -20.39
N TYR A 2 -4.14 -14.60 -20.49
CA TYR A 2 -4.89 -14.02 -19.40
C TYR A 2 -6.31 -14.62 -19.41
N GLU A 3 -6.81 -14.98 -18.21
CA GLU A 3 -8.18 -15.46 -18.03
C GLU A 3 -8.78 -14.84 -16.77
N GLU A 4 -10.00 -14.28 -16.87
CA GLU A 4 -10.76 -13.78 -15.74
C GLU A 4 -11.52 -14.93 -15.09
N ILE A 5 -11.09 -15.36 -13.89
CA ILE A 5 -11.69 -16.48 -13.16
C ILE A 5 -12.89 -16.03 -12.32
N HIS A 6 -12.78 -14.84 -11.70
CA HIS A 6 -13.80 -14.31 -10.82
C HIS A 6 -13.74 -12.78 -10.78
N ARG A 7 -14.90 -12.17 -10.67
CA ARG A 7 -15.06 -10.73 -10.50
C ARG A 7 -16.20 -10.44 -9.54
N PHE A 8 -16.04 -9.47 -8.68
CA PHE A 8 -17.03 -9.00 -7.74
C PHE A 8 -16.93 -7.49 -7.55
N GLU A 9 -17.93 -6.89 -6.94
CA GLU A 9 -17.93 -5.46 -6.62
C GLU A 9 -17.31 -5.25 -5.24
N ASN A 10 -16.27 -4.42 -5.16
CA ASN A 10 -15.62 -4.04 -3.92
C ASN A 10 -16.24 -2.73 -3.40
N VAL A 11 -17.15 -2.83 -2.43
CA VAL A 11 -17.87 -1.70 -1.86
C VAL A 11 -17.44 -1.51 -0.40
N PRO A 12 -16.94 -0.32 -0.02
CA PRO A 12 -16.66 -0.03 1.38
C PRO A 12 -17.96 0.06 2.17
N ILE A 13 -17.88 -0.24 3.48
CA ILE A 13 -19.00 -0.21 4.42
C ILE A 13 -18.78 0.87 5.47
N GLU A 14 -19.88 1.40 6.01
CA GLU A 14 -19.83 2.22 7.22
C GLU A 14 -19.90 1.34 8.46
N LYS A 15 -18.91 1.47 9.34
CA LYS A 15 -18.83 0.73 10.60
C LYS A 15 -18.21 1.61 11.69
N ASP A 16 -18.86 1.68 12.83
CA ASP A 16 -18.41 2.44 14.02
C ASP A 16 -18.09 3.92 13.72
N GLY A 17 -18.81 4.51 12.76
CA GLY A 17 -18.62 5.91 12.34
C GLY A 17 -17.49 6.14 11.35
N HIS A 18 -16.88 5.08 10.82
CA HIS A 18 -15.81 5.12 9.83
C HIS A 18 -16.20 4.41 8.53
N LEU A 19 -15.65 4.88 7.43
CA LEU A 19 -15.68 4.17 6.17
C LEU A 19 -14.62 3.06 6.21
N CYS A 20 -15.01 1.80 6.04
CA CYS A 20 -14.14 0.63 6.21
C CYS A 20 -14.20 -0.31 5.02
N TRP A 21 -13.16 -1.12 4.85
CA TRP A 21 -13.16 -2.28 3.96
C TRP A 21 -13.77 -3.49 4.66
N ASP A 22 -14.71 -4.17 4.01
CA ASP A 22 -15.33 -5.40 4.52
C ASP A 22 -14.42 -6.60 4.21
N VAL A 23 -13.44 -6.86 5.10
CA VAL A 23 -12.47 -7.95 4.93
C VAL A 23 -13.13 -9.31 4.92
N GLU A 24 -14.23 -9.52 5.66
CA GLU A 24 -14.94 -10.80 5.67
C GLU A 24 -15.52 -11.11 4.28
N THR A 25 -16.18 -10.13 3.66
CA THR A 25 -16.69 -10.25 2.29
C THR A 25 -15.56 -10.44 1.29
N LEU A 26 -14.47 -9.65 1.39
CA LEU A 26 -13.31 -9.76 0.50
C LEU A 26 -12.66 -11.16 0.58
N LEU A 27 -12.47 -11.70 1.78
CA LEU A 27 -11.93 -13.05 1.97
C LEU A 27 -12.85 -14.14 1.39
N LYS A 28 -14.16 -14.00 1.55
CA LYS A 28 -15.12 -14.93 0.93
C LYS A 28 -15.00 -14.93 -0.59
N GLU A 29 -14.84 -13.77 -1.21
CA GLU A 29 -14.67 -13.64 -2.65
C GLU A 29 -13.30 -14.19 -3.10
N ILE A 30 -12.22 -13.97 -2.32
CA ILE A 30 -10.91 -14.58 -2.55
C ILE A 30 -11.00 -16.12 -2.50
N HIS A 31 -11.64 -16.68 -1.48
CA HIS A 31 -11.83 -18.13 -1.41
C HIS A 31 -12.66 -18.66 -2.59
N THR A 32 -13.68 -17.94 -3.01
CA THR A 32 -14.48 -18.27 -4.20
C THR A 32 -13.61 -18.28 -5.45
N ALA A 33 -12.72 -17.29 -5.62
CA ALA A 33 -11.79 -17.23 -6.73
C ALA A 33 -10.81 -18.41 -6.74
N ILE A 34 -10.22 -18.73 -5.58
CA ILE A 34 -9.32 -19.89 -5.39
C ILE A 34 -10.02 -21.19 -5.78
N GLN A 35 -11.24 -21.42 -5.31
CA GLN A 35 -12.02 -22.60 -5.64
C GLN A 35 -12.33 -22.71 -7.14
N LYS A 36 -12.68 -21.59 -7.79
CA LYS A 36 -12.95 -21.54 -9.23
C LYS A 36 -11.69 -21.76 -10.08
N ALA A 37 -10.55 -21.28 -9.62
CA ALA A 37 -9.26 -21.46 -10.32
C ALA A 37 -8.83 -22.92 -10.37
N GLY A 38 -9.25 -23.76 -9.40
CA GLY A 38 -8.88 -25.16 -9.33
C GLY A 38 -7.41 -25.34 -8.98
N THR A 39 -6.64 -26.03 -9.83
CA THR A 39 -5.21 -26.27 -9.59
C THR A 39 -4.36 -25.15 -10.20
N PHE A 40 -3.47 -24.58 -9.43
CA PHE A 40 -2.52 -23.56 -9.85
C PHE A 40 -1.20 -23.66 -9.05
N ASP A 41 -0.12 -23.08 -9.55
CA ASP A 41 1.21 -23.19 -8.95
C ASP A 41 1.44 -22.13 -7.86
N SER A 42 0.87 -20.94 -8.03
CA SER A 42 1.09 -19.83 -7.10
C SER A 42 -0.07 -18.82 -7.08
N LEU A 43 -0.15 -18.09 -5.96
CA LEU A 43 -1.09 -17.00 -5.69
C LEU A 43 -0.30 -15.77 -5.24
N GLY A 44 -0.67 -14.62 -5.74
CA GLY A 44 -0.18 -13.32 -5.28
C GLY A 44 -1.32 -12.32 -5.21
N PHE A 45 -1.14 -11.29 -4.39
CA PHE A 45 -2.09 -10.20 -4.22
C PHE A 45 -1.45 -8.88 -4.62
N ASP A 46 -2.12 -8.11 -5.46
CA ASP A 46 -1.89 -6.69 -5.59
C ASP A 46 -3.17 -5.94 -5.24
N THR A 47 -3.03 -4.79 -4.61
CA THR A 47 -4.14 -3.97 -4.17
C THR A 47 -3.81 -2.48 -4.31
N TRP A 48 -4.74 -1.64 -3.86
CA TRP A 48 -4.48 -0.21 -3.66
C TRP A 48 -3.49 0.02 -2.52
N GLY A 49 -2.78 1.16 -2.56
CA GLY A 49 -1.80 1.56 -1.56
C GLY A 49 -2.40 2.06 -0.24
N VAL A 50 -1.55 2.35 0.70
CA VAL A 50 -1.69 3.07 1.97
C VAL A 50 -2.56 2.45 3.06
N ASP A 51 -3.57 1.63 2.73
CA ASP A 51 -4.44 1.00 3.72
C ASP A 51 -3.81 -0.23 4.35
N PHE A 52 -4.17 -0.49 5.60
CA PHE A 52 -3.60 -1.55 6.41
C PHE A 52 -4.63 -2.18 7.34
N GLY A 53 -4.39 -3.43 7.72
CA GLY A 53 -5.08 -4.13 8.79
C GLY A 53 -4.15 -4.45 9.96
N LEU A 54 -4.77 -4.78 11.09
CA LEU A 54 -4.10 -5.11 12.34
C LEU A 54 -4.40 -6.56 12.71
N LEU A 55 -3.37 -7.36 12.89
CA LEU A 55 -3.50 -8.73 13.40
C LEU A 55 -3.02 -8.82 14.85
N ASP A 56 -3.68 -9.67 15.64
CA ASP A 56 -3.23 -10.04 16.97
C ASP A 56 -2.13 -11.12 16.93
N THR A 57 -1.68 -11.58 18.09
CA THR A 57 -0.67 -12.64 18.25
C THR A 57 -1.10 -13.99 17.69
N ASP A 58 -2.40 -14.23 17.53
CA ASP A 58 -2.96 -15.47 17.00
C ASP A 58 -3.26 -15.37 15.49
N GLY A 59 -2.95 -14.22 14.88
CA GLY A 59 -3.17 -13.94 13.46
C GLY A 59 -4.62 -13.56 13.13
N HIS A 60 -5.44 -13.22 14.13
CA HIS A 60 -6.81 -12.77 13.89
C HIS A 60 -6.86 -11.28 13.60
N LEU A 61 -7.74 -10.90 12.66
CA LEU A 61 -7.99 -9.51 12.34
C LEU A 61 -8.71 -8.82 13.53
N LEU A 62 -8.11 -7.75 14.06
CA LEU A 62 -8.63 -7.02 15.21
C LEU A 62 -9.83 -6.13 14.87
N ALA A 63 -9.82 -5.51 13.69
CA ALA A 63 -10.91 -4.66 13.19
C ALA A 63 -10.82 -4.55 11.67
N ASN A 64 -11.94 -4.18 11.03
CA ASN A 64 -11.91 -3.86 9.60
C ASN A 64 -10.97 -2.69 9.31
N PRO A 65 -10.09 -2.78 8.30
CA PRO A 65 -9.26 -1.68 7.84
C PRO A 65 -10.11 -0.46 7.50
N VAL A 66 -9.71 0.71 7.98
CA VAL A 66 -10.40 1.95 7.64
C VAL A 66 -9.92 2.41 6.27
N HIS A 67 -10.85 2.80 5.42
CA HIS A 67 -10.61 3.23 4.06
C HIS A 67 -9.82 4.56 4.03
N TYR A 68 -8.88 4.70 3.11
CA TYR A 68 -8.01 5.90 3.00
C TYR A 68 -8.76 7.22 2.76
N ARG A 69 -10.01 7.17 2.30
CA ARG A 69 -10.87 8.36 2.12
C ARG A 69 -11.70 8.70 3.36
N ASP A 70 -11.54 7.98 4.46
CA ASP A 70 -12.17 8.33 5.72
C ASP A 70 -11.68 9.69 6.22
N ALA A 71 -12.59 10.45 6.81
CA ALA A 71 -12.29 11.81 7.25
C ALA A 71 -11.35 11.90 8.47
N ARG A 72 -11.02 10.76 9.11
CA ARG A 72 -10.17 10.71 10.33
C ARG A 72 -8.78 11.32 10.15
N THR A 73 -8.29 11.36 8.90
CA THR A 73 -6.96 11.88 8.57
C THR A 73 -6.95 13.37 8.20
N ASN A 74 -8.11 14.03 8.16
CA ASN A 74 -8.18 15.46 7.84
C ASN A 74 -7.37 16.27 8.85
N GLY A 75 -6.47 17.13 8.34
CA GLY A 75 -5.58 17.98 9.15
C GLY A 75 -4.40 17.24 9.81
N LYS A 76 -4.25 15.93 9.61
CA LYS A 76 -3.12 15.17 10.19
C LYS A 76 -1.76 15.53 9.62
N PRO A 77 -1.58 15.80 8.32
CA PRO A 77 -0.30 16.26 7.78
C PRO A 77 0.18 17.55 8.45
N GLU A 78 -0.71 18.54 8.65
CA GLU A 78 -0.40 19.81 9.29
C GLU A 78 -0.03 19.63 10.77
N GLN A 79 -0.74 18.75 11.47
CA GLN A 79 -0.42 18.40 12.86
C GLN A 79 0.93 17.67 12.97
N ALA A 80 1.20 16.75 12.06
CA ALA A 80 2.44 15.99 12.01
C ALA A 80 3.65 16.89 11.73
N ALA A 81 3.49 17.93 10.91
CA ALA A 81 4.55 18.90 10.59
C ALA A 81 5.10 19.64 11.81
N ALA A 82 4.36 19.71 12.92
CA ALA A 82 4.85 20.26 14.18
C ALA A 82 5.95 19.40 14.84
N ARG A 83 6.03 18.10 14.52
CA ARG A 83 7.06 17.17 15.02
C ARG A 83 8.22 17.01 14.06
N MET A 84 7.92 16.89 12.77
CA MET A 84 8.89 16.76 11.69
C MET A 84 8.38 17.59 10.51
N PRO A 85 9.07 18.68 10.12
CA PRO A 85 8.68 19.50 8.99
C PRO A 85 8.53 18.68 7.70
N ALA A 86 7.69 19.12 6.79
CA ALA A 86 7.36 18.41 5.55
C ALA A 86 8.61 18.06 4.72
N GLU A 87 9.55 18.98 4.59
CA GLU A 87 10.79 18.75 3.84
C GLU A 87 11.69 17.69 4.51
N GLU A 88 11.74 17.69 5.85
CA GLU A 88 12.50 16.69 6.62
C GLU A 88 11.85 15.31 6.50
N LEU A 89 10.51 15.21 6.64
CA LEU A 89 9.78 13.97 6.44
C LEU A 89 9.99 13.42 5.02
N TYR A 90 9.93 14.31 4.02
CA TYR A 90 10.20 13.94 2.64
C TYR A 90 11.65 13.45 2.43
N ALA A 91 12.62 14.09 3.04
CA ALA A 91 14.03 13.67 2.96
C ALA A 91 14.29 12.27 3.52
N HIS A 92 13.44 11.80 4.43
CA HIS A 92 13.48 10.44 4.98
C HIS A 92 12.71 9.43 4.15
N THR A 93 11.58 9.81 3.54
CA THR A 93 10.62 8.85 2.95
C THR A 93 10.40 9.00 1.45
N GLY A 94 10.68 10.17 0.91
CA GLY A 94 10.54 10.46 -0.51
C GLY A 94 9.10 10.48 -1.04
N ASN A 95 8.08 10.38 -0.19
CA ASN A 95 6.70 10.33 -0.63
C ASN A 95 6.07 11.73 -0.70
N GLN A 96 5.22 11.96 -1.70
CA GLN A 96 4.29 13.06 -1.71
C GLN A 96 3.45 13.03 -0.43
N ILE A 97 3.41 14.15 0.31
CA ILE A 97 2.68 14.22 1.58
C ILE A 97 1.19 14.39 1.27
N MET A 98 0.41 13.37 1.60
CA MET A 98 -1.04 13.35 1.41
C MET A 98 -1.71 12.77 2.66
N ALA A 99 -2.86 13.32 3.06
CA ALA A 99 -3.58 12.87 4.25
C ALA A 99 -3.93 11.37 4.25
N ILE A 100 -4.01 10.77 3.06
CA ILE A 100 -4.30 9.34 2.88
C ILE A 100 -3.15 8.40 3.26
N ASN A 101 -1.90 8.90 3.36
CA ASN A 101 -0.74 8.05 3.61
C ASN A 101 -0.84 7.36 4.97
N THR A 102 -0.32 6.15 5.04
CA THR A 102 -0.44 5.25 6.20
C THR A 102 0.03 5.90 7.51
N LEU A 103 1.11 6.69 7.46
CA LEU A 103 1.59 7.43 8.63
C LEU A 103 0.46 8.23 9.29
N PHE A 104 -0.28 9.02 8.51
CA PHE A 104 -1.35 9.87 9.05
C PHE A 104 -2.56 9.07 9.51
N GLN A 105 -2.84 7.94 8.87
CA GLN A 105 -3.87 7.00 9.32
C GLN A 105 -3.51 6.38 10.67
N LEU A 106 -2.24 5.98 10.89
CA LEU A 106 -1.77 5.45 12.17
C LEU A 106 -1.77 6.52 13.27
N LEU A 107 -1.44 7.77 12.95
CA LEU A 107 -1.55 8.87 13.91
C LEU A 107 -3.00 9.12 14.33
N ALA A 108 -3.94 9.06 13.40
CA ALA A 108 -5.36 9.17 13.69
C ALA A 108 -5.84 7.99 14.55
N LEU A 109 -5.47 6.75 14.20
CA LEU A 109 -5.80 5.56 14.98
C LEU A 109 -5.28 5.65 16.40
N ARG A 110 -4.02 6.03 16.61
CA ARG A 110 -3.43 6.16 17.94
C ARG A 110 -4.14 7.18 18.83
N GLU A 111 -4.70 8.24 18.24
CA GLU A 111 -5.46 9.25 18.98
C GLU A 111 -6.88 8.77 19.31
N GLN A 112 -7.51 8.06 18.39
CA GLN A 112 -8.91 7.64 18.52
C GLN A 112 -9.06 6.32 19.30
N ASP A 113 -8.18 5.35 19.02
CA ASP A 113 -8.20 4.02 19.65
C ASP A 113 -6.77 3.51 19.89
N PRO A 114 -6.07 4.05 20.91
CA PRO A 114 -4.72 3.61 21.26
C PRO A 114 -4.68 2.15 21.73
N GLU A 115 -5.78 1.62 22.28
CA GLU A 115 -5.83 0.24 22.76
C GLU A 115 -5.84 -0.75 21.60
N LEU A 116 -6.51 -0.42 20.50
CA LEU A 116 -6.51 -1.24 19.29
C LEU A 116 -5.08 -1.36 18.72
N LEU A 117 -4.36 -0.24 18.64
CA LEU A 117 -2.97 -0.23 18.18
C LEU A 117 -2.03 -1.01 19.12
N GLN A 118 -2.28 -0.97 20.44
CA GLN A 118 -1.50 -1.73 21.42
C GLN A 118 -1.72 -3.25 21.33
N LYS A 119 -2.93 -3.69 20.99
CA LYS A 119 -3.27 -5.11 20.81
C LYS A 119 -2.69 -5.70 19.52
N ALA A 120 -2.37 -4.85 18.54
CA ALA A 120 -1.82 -5.31 17.28
C ALA A 120 -0.42 -5.92 17.48
N GLU A 121 -0.23 -7.14 17.03
CA GLU A 121 1.10 -7.75 16.88
C GLU A 121 1.72 -7.36 15.53
N HIS A 122 0.90 -7.32 14.48
CA HIS A 122 1.33 -6.97 13.13
C HIS A 122 0.47 -5.88 12.51
N ILE A 123 1.13 -4.91 11.87
CA ILE A 123 0.55 -3.92 10.98
C ILE A 123 0.90 -4.37 9.56
N LEU A 124 -0.11 -4.75 8.77
CA LEU A 124 0.07 -5.30 7.41
C LEU A 124 -0.72 -4.48 6.39
N PHE A 125 -0.10 -4.19 5.24
CA PHE A 125 -0.83 -3.61 4.11
C PHE A 125 -1.82 -4.59 3.52
N MET A 126 -2.79 -4.09 2.76
CA MET A 126 -3.91 -4.93 2.29
C MET A 126 -3.47 -6.21 1.56
N PRO A 127 -2.50 -6.21 0.63
CA PRO A 127 -2.08 -7.45 -0.04
C PRO A 127 -1.40 -8.43 0.92
N ASP A 128 -0.55 -7.93 1.81
CA ASP A 128 0.14 -8.73 2.83
C ASP A 128 -0.84 -9.26 3.88
N LEU A 129 -1.86 -8.46 4.23
CA LEU A 129 -2.94 -8.88 5.12
C LEU A 129 -3.71 -10.07 4.53
N PHE A 130 -4.12 -10.01 3.27
CA PHE A 130 -4.82 -11.14 2.64
C PHE A 130 -3.95 -12.37 2.56
N ALA A 131 -2.66 -12.23 2.25
CA ALA A 131 -1.71 -13.33 2.26
C ALA A 131 -1.59 -13.97 3.65
N ALA A 132 -1.44 -13.15 4.71
CA ALA A 132 -1.35 -13.63 6.10
C ALA A 132 -2.64 -14.32 6.55
N LEU A 133 -3.82 -13.77 6.21
CA LEU A 133 -5.12 -14.40 6.52
C LEU A 133 -5.36 -15.72 5.77
N LEU A 134 -4.58 -16.02 4.74
CA LEU A 134 -4.52 -17.32 4.06
C LEU A 134 -3.38 -18.22 4.59
N GLY A 135 -2.68 -17.82 5.64
CA GLY A 135 -1.66 -18.60 6.32
C GLY A 135 -0.21 -18.33 5.86
N ALA A 136 0.04 -17.22 5.15
CA ALA A 136 1.40 -16.79 4.88
C ALA A 136 2.05 -16.18 6.14
N GLU A 137 3.39 -16.16 6.17
CA GLU A 137 4.15 -15.42 7.18
C GLU A 137 3.83 -13.91 7.10
N PRO A 138 3.62 -13.23 8.23
CA PRO A 138 3.41 -11.79 8.25
C PRO A 138 4.65 -11.04 7.80
N VAL A 139 4.61 -10.46 6.61
CA VAL A 139 5.66 -9.64 6.00
C VAL A 139 5.04 -8.38 5.39
N CYS A 140 5.86 -7.39 5.03
CA CYS A 140 5.45 -6.27 4.20
C CYS A 140 6.25 -6.29 2.89
N GLU A 141 5.57 -6.40 1.76
CA GLU A 141 6.24 -6.29 0.47
C GLU A 141 6.66 -4.83 0.23
N ARG A 142 7.90 -4.64 -0.27
CA ARG A 142 8.55 -3.32 -0.30
C ARG A 142 7.82 -2.27 -1.13
N SER A 143 7.16 -2.65 -2.24
CA SER A 143 6.50 -1.67 -3.11
C SER A 143 5.28 -1.06 -2.44
N ILE A 144 4.44 -1.89 -1.81
CA ILE A 144 3.30 -1.42 -1.04
C ILE A 144 3.76 -0.67 0.22
N ALA A 145 4.78 -1.15 0.93
CA ALA A 145 5.34 -0.48 2.09
C ALA A 145 5.89 0.91 1.76
N SER A 146 6.42 1.10 0.55
CA SER A 146 6.94 2.40 0.10
C SER A 146 5.88 3.48 -0.07
N THR A 147 4.58 3.13 -0.11
CA THR A 147 3.48 4.10 -0.16
C THR A 147 3.16 4.73 1.20
N SER A 148 3.74 4.20 2.27
CA SER A 148 3.31 4.45 3.65
C SER A 148 3.69 5.80 4.25
N GLN A 149 4.65 6.54 3.69
CA GLN A 149 5.34 7.69 4.30
C GLN A 149 6.22 7.28 5.51
N MET A 150 6.65 6.01 5.59
CA MET A 150 7.45 5.52 6.73
C MET A 150 8.65 4.67 6.29
N LEU A 151 8.78 4.35 5.00
CA LEU A 151 9.91 3.59 4.46
C LEU A 151 10.99 4.55 3.93
N ASP A 152 12.26 4.25 4.19
CA ASP A 152 13.40 4.94 3.58
C ASP A 152 13.70 4.34 2.18
N PRO A 153 13.48 5.08 1.08
CA PRO A 153 13.66 4.55 -0.25
C PRO A 153 15.13 4.26 -0.62
N ARG A 154 16.09 4.78 0.15
CA ARG A 154 17.53 4.50 -0.04
C ARG A 154 17.91 3.11 0.42
N THR A 155 17.27 2.63 1.48
CA THR A 155 17.56 1.35 2.13
C THR A 155 16.51 0.29 1.85
N GLY A 156 15.29 0.70 1.47
CA GLY A 156 14.12 -0.18 1.38
C GLY A 156 13.69 -0.76 2.72
N GLN A 157 14.01 -0.08 3.83
CA GLN A 157 13.66 -0.49 5.18
C GLN A 157 12.83 0.59 5.89
N TRP A 158 12.17 0.25 6.99
CA TRP A 158 11.46 1.20 7.82
C TRP A 158 12.39 2.33 8.29
N SER A 159 11.97 3.59 8.13
CA SER A 159 12.71 4.75 8.65
C SER A 159 12.56 4.82 10.16
N ARG A 160 13.61 4.47 10.88
CA ARG A 160 13.63 4.54 12.35
C ARG A 160 13.45 5.96 12.85
N GLU A 161 13.99 6.93 12.13
CA GLU A 161 13.88 8.35 12.43
C GLU A 161 12.41 8.79 12.39
N VAL A 162 11.67 8.41 11.36
CA VAL A 162 10.25 8.73 11.21
C VAL A 162 9.43 8.01 12.28
N LEU A 163 9.63 6.69 12.44
CA LEU A 163 8.90 5.92 13.45
C LEU A 163 9.13 6.48 14.87
N ALA A 164 10.38 6.81 15.22
CA ALA A 164 10.73 7.38 16.52
C ALA A 164 10.13 8.78 16.71
N ALA A 165 10.24 9.67 15.71
CA ALA A 165 9.70 11.03 15.77
C ALA A 165 8.19 11.04 16.06
N TYR A 166 7.46 10.09 15.46
CA TYR A 166 6.03 9.97 15.68
C TYR A 166 5.63 8.99 16.79
N GLY A 167 6.60 8.33 17.46
CA GLY A 167 6.33 7.38 18.54
C GLY A 167 5.51 6.18 18.08
N LEU A 168 5.78 5.69 16.88
CA LEU A 168 5.17 4.47 16.34
C LEU A 168 5.99 3.24 16.77
N PRO A 169 5.34 2.13 17.10
CA PRO A 169 6.02 0.94 17.63
C PRO A 169 6.71 0.16 16.48
N GLU A 170 8.04 0.36 16.31
CA GLU A 170 8.83 -0.30 15.25
C GLU A 170 8.61 -1.82 15.19
N ASN A 171 8.49 -2.46 16.35
CA ASN A 171 8.34 -3.91 16.47
C ASN A 171 6.97 -4.45 16.01
N ARG A 172 6.02 -3.58 15.64
CA ARG A 172 4.72 -3.97 15.08
C ARG A 172 4.70 -3.95 13.55
N PHE A 173 5.73 -3.36 12.95
CA PHE A 173 5.90 -3.39 11.51
C PHE A 173 6.59 -4.68 11.09
N ALA A 174 5.92 -5.47 10.26
CA ALA A 174 6.48 -6.72 9.78
C ALA A 174 7.75 -6.50 8.93
N PRO A 175 8.62 -7.51 8.80
CA PRO A 175 9.84 -7.40 8.01
C PRO A 175 9.55 -7.05 6.54
N ILE A 176 10.38 -6.18 5.96
CA ILE A 176 10.28 -5.85 4.53
C ILE A 176 10.88 -6.97 3.68
N VAL A 177 10.12 -7.40 2.67
CA VAL A 177 10.56 -8.40 1.70
C VAL A 177 10.54 -7.86 0.27
N ALA A 178 11.33 -8.46 -0.59
CA ALA A 178 11.32 -8.15 -2.02
C ALA A 178 10.12 -8.80 -2.73
N SER A 179 9.65 -8.17 -3.81
CA SER A 179 8.73 -8.81 -4.75
C SER A 179 9.30 -10.14 -5.26
N GLY A 180 8.47 -11.17 -5.39
CA GLY A 180 8.87 -12.54 -5.75
C GLY A 180 9.21 -13.44 -4.56
N THR A 181 9.19 -12.93 -3.32
CA THR A 181 9.43 -13.74 -2.12
C THR A 181 8.26 -14.69 -1.87
N VAL A 182 8.55 -15.97 -1.68
CA VAL A 182 7.56 -16.97 -1.23
C VAL A 182 7.34 -16.77 0.26
N THR A 183 6.12 -16.46 0.65
CA THR A 183 5.74 -16.14 2.04
C THR A 183 4.92 -17.25 2.70
N GLY A 184 4.39 -18.19 1.92
CA GLY A 184 3.58 -19.29 2.44
C GLY A 184 3.29 -20.33 1.37
N THR A 185 2.48 -21.32 1.80
CA THR A 185 2.03 -22.39 0.92
C THR A 185 0.61 -22.76 1.32
N LEU A 186 -0.31 -22.78 0.38
CA LEU A 186 -1.69 -23.24 0.59
C LEU A 186 -1.72 -24.77 0.85
N ALA A 187 -2.82 -25.24 1.39
CA ALA A 187 -2.99 -26.68 1.73
C ALA A 187 -2.85 -27.63 0.53
N ASP A 188 -3.12 -27.15 -0.68
CA ASP A 188 -2.96 -27.89 -1.94
C ASP A 188 -1.54 -27.83 -2.52
N GLY A 189 -0.63 -27.11 -1.88
CA GLY A 189 0.77 -26.97 -2.26
C GLY A 189 1.09 -25.73 -3.10
N ALA A 190 0.11 -24.94 -3.51
CA ALA A 190 0.33 -23.70 -4.24
C ALA A 190 1.07 -22.67 -3.37
N LYS A 191 2.04 -21.96 -3.95
CA LYS A 191 2.86 -20.97 -3.23
C LYS A 191 2.12 -19.66 -3.08
N ILE A 192 2.20 -19.04 -1.89
CA ILE A 192 1.81 -17.65 -1.70
C ILE A 192 3.07 -16.79 -1.92
N ILE A 193 3.00 -15.87 -2.86
CA ILE A 193 4.13 -15.04 -3.29
C ILE A 193 3.79 -13.56 -3.05
N ALA A 194 4.67 -12.85 -2.34
CA ALA A 194 4.63 -11.40 -2.28
C ALA A 194 4.98 -10.84 -3.67
N VAL A 195 3.98 -10.43 -4.43
CA VAL A 195 4.15 -9.70 -5.70
C VAL A 195 4.38 -8.22 -5.42
N ALA A 196 4.56 -7.37 -6.44
CA ALA A 196 4.54 -5.93 -6.24
C ALA A 196 3.15 -5.52 -5.72
N GLY A 197 3.00 -5.45 -4.41
CA GLY A 197 1.69 -5.39 -3.74
C GLY A 197 0.88 -4.12 -4.03
N HIS A 198 1.53 -3.03 -4.46
CA HIS A 198 0.86 -1.84 -4.98
C HIS A 198 0.50 -2.02 -6.45
N ASP A 199 -0.78 -1.95 -6.81
CA ASP A 199 -1.33 -2.18 -8.16
C ASP A 199 -0.61 -1.38 -9.24
N THR A 200 -0.25 -0.12 -8.95
CA THR A 200 0.54 0.73 -9.83
C THR A 200 1.92 0.15 -10.11
N GLN A 201 2.55 -0.48 -9.11
CA GLN A 201 3.87 -1.07 -9.26
C GLN A 201 3.81 -2.37 -10.08
N CYS A 202 2.73 -3.14 -9.96
CA CYS A 202 2.44 -4.24 -10.87
C CYS A 202 2.25 -3.75 -12.31
N ALA A 203 1.50 -2.66 -12.50
CA ALA A 203 1.27 -2.08 -13.82
C ALA A 203 2.58 -1.55 -14.45
N SER A 204 3.43 -0.88 -13.68
CA SER A 204 4.71 -0.38 -14.17
C SER A 204 5.67 -1.52 -14.52
N ALA A 205 5.72 -2.58 -13.72
CA ALA A 205 6.52 -3.76 -14.00
C ALA A 205 6.11 -4.51 -15.27
N ALA A 206 4.83 -4.40 -15.67
CA ALA A 206 4.31 -5.00 -16.91
C ALA A 206 4.50 -4.11 -18.15
N MET A 207 5.00 -2.89 -17.99
CA MET A 207 5.18 -1.95 -19.11
C MET A 207 6.27 -2.46 -20.05
N PRO A 208 5.99 -2.59 -21.37
CA PRO A 208 6.98 -2.99 -22.35
C PRO A 208 7.97 -1.81 -22.60
N CYS A 209 9.17 -1.91 -22.03
CA CYS A 209 10.25 -0.95 -22.22
C CYS A 209 11.53 -1.71 -22.49
N ALA A 210 12.25 -1.34 -23.56
CA ALA A 210 13.60 -1.86 -23.78
C ALA A 210 14.56 -1.24 -22.77
N GLU A 211 15.57 -1.99 -22.32
CA GLU A 211 16.52 -1.54 -21.30
C GLU A 211 17.28 -0.28 -21.76
N GLU A 212 17.62 -0.19 -23.05
CA GLU A 212 18.26 0.98 -23.66
C GLU A 212 17.40 2.25 -23.68
N ASP A 213 16.07 2.10 -23.59
CA ASP A 213 15.13 3.22 -23.63
C ASP A 213 14.66 3.66 -22.24
N ALA A 214 15.04 2.95 -21.17
CA ALA A 214 14.55 3.16 -19.81
C ALA A 214 14.75 4.61 -19.32
N GLU A 215 15.92 5.20 -19.58
CA GLU A 215 16.24 6.59 -19.19
C GLU A 215 15.41 7.66 -19.94
N HIS A 216 14.79 7.28 -21.08
CA HIS A 216 13.97 8.17 -21.92
C HIS A 216 12.50 7.83 -21.89
N THR A 217 12.11 6.89 -21.03
CA THR A 217 10.72 6.41 -20.94
C THR A 217 10.02 7.02 -19.73
N ALA A 218 8.83 7.55 -19.96
CA ALA A 218 7.89 7.90 -18.92
C ALA A 218 6.65 7.01 -19.04
N PHE A 219 6.10 6.59 -17.90
CA PHE A 219 4.86 5.83 -17.85
C PHE A 219 3.70 6.68 -17.32
N LEU A 220 2.50 6.32 -17.72
CA LEU A 220 1.25 6.86 -17.18
C LEU A 220 0.32 5.70 -16.82
N SER A 221 0.19 5.40 -15.53
CA SER A 221 -0.84 4.50 -15.04
C SER A 221 -2.16 5.27 -14.92
N CYS A 222 -3.17 4.86 -15.70
CA CYS A 222 -4.47 5.53 -15.76
C CYS A 222 -5.54 4.69 -15.06
N GLY A 223 -5.71 4.90 -13.77
CA GLY A 223 -6.76 4.29 -12.94
C GLY A 223 -7.67 5.33 -12.31
N THR A 224 -8.23 5.03 -11.14
CA THR A 224 -8.96 5.98 -10.28
C THR A 224 -8.07 7.19 -9.98
N TRP A 225 -6.81 6.95 -9.64
CA TRP A 225 -5.70 7.88 -9.70
C TRP A 225 -4.96 7.71 -11.04
N SER A 226 -4.33 8.76 -11.52
CA SER A 226 -3.34 8.67 -12.60
C SER A 226 -1.96 8.94 -12.01
N LEU A 227 -1.00 8.08 -12.32
CA LEU A 227 0.38 8.21 -11.85
C LEU A 227 1.30 8.37 -13.04
N LEU A 228 1.87 9.56 -13.17
CA LEU A 228 2.85 9.89 -14.22
C LEU A 228 4.26 9.82 -13.62
N GLY A 229 5.12 9.00 -14.19
CA GLY A 229 6.47 8.81 -13.65
C GLY A 229 7.48 8.22 -14.61
N THR A 230 8.66 8.00 -14.08
CA THR A 230 9.78 7.33 -14.74
C THR A 230 10.52 6.43 -13.73
N GLU A 231 11.26 5.44 -14.21
CA GLU A 231 12.12 4.60 -13.37
C GLU A 231 13.50 5.23 -13.20
N LEU A 232 14.02 5.19 -11.97
CA LEU A 232 15.34 5.67 -11.59
C LEU A 232 16.12 4.60 -10.82
N ASP A 233 17.45 4.66 -10.84
CA ASP A 233 18.32 3.79 -10.04
C ASP A 233 18.42 4.22 -8.58
N ALA A 234 18.15 5.50 -8.28
CA ALA A 234 18.23 6.05 -6.94
C ALA A 234 17.13 7.11 -6.70
N PRO A 235 16.68 7.29 -5.46
CA PRO A 235 15.63 8.24 -5.14
C PRO A 235 16.10 9.69 -5.23
N ILE A 236 15.20 10.60 -5.61
CA ILE A 236 15.40 12.05 -5.60
C ILE A 236 14.70 12.64 -4.38
N LEU A 237 15.47 13.03 -3.38
CA LEU A 237 14.98 13.48 -2.05
C LEU A 237 15.25 14.98 -1.82
N THR A 238 15.17 15.80 -2.87
CA THR A 238 15.42 17.24 -2.79
C THR A 238 14.20 18.04 -2.33
N ALA A 239 14.43 19.23 -1.82
CA ALA A 239 13.34 20.18 -1.48
C ALA A 239 12.45 20.50 -2.70
N ASP A 240 13.05 20.65 -3.88
CA ASP A 240 12.31 20.90 -5.13
C ASP A 240 11.38 19.72 -5.48
N SER A 241 11.85 18.49 -5.28
CA SER A 241 11.04 17.28 -5.47
C SER A 241 9.85 17.23 -4.49
N CYS A 242 10.11 17.56 -3.21
CA CYS A 242 9.07 17.68 -2.20
C CYS A 242 8.01 18.73 -2.58
N GLN A 243 8.45 19.95 -2.93
CA GLN A 243 7.55 21.04 -3.30
C GLN A 243 6.77 20.76 -4.60
N SER A 244 7.35 19.98 -5.51
CA SER A 244 6.69 19.53 -6.73
C SER A 244 5.68 18.40 -6.48
N GLY A 245 5.63 17.85 -5.27
CA GLY A 245 4.72 16.75 -4.90
C GLY A 245 4.99 15.47 -5.67
N LEU A 246 6.28 15.10 -5.77
CA LEU A 246 6.73 13.86 -6.41
C LEU A 246 6.99 12.79 -5.35
N SER A 247 6.76 11.54 -5.69
CA SER A 247 7.01 10.37 -4.83
C SER A 247 8.13 9.51 -5.40
N ASN A 248 8.87 8.87 -4.50
CA ASN A 248 9.85 7.83 -4.79
C ASN A 248 9.30 6.50 -4.28
N GLU A 249 8.58 5.77 -5.10
CA GLU A 249 8.04 4.46 -4.73
C GLU A 249 8.96 3.34 -5.20
N LEU A 250 9.07 2.26 -4.41
CA LEU A 250 9.90 1.12 -4.79
C LEU A 250 9.15 0.24 -5.82
N GLY A 251 9.78 0.01 -6.95
CA GLY A 251 9.29 -0.89 -7.98
C GLY A 251 9.60 -2.36 -7.69
N ALA A 252 8.93 -3.27 -8.41
CA ALA A 252 9.11 -4.72 -8.30
C ALA A 252 10.58 -5.16 -8.53
N ASN A 253 11.27 -4.50 -9.46
CA ASN A 253 12.64 -4.79 -9.88
C ASN A 253 13.72 -4.13 -9.01
N GLY A 254 13.34 -3.41 -7.93
CA GLY A 254 14.27 -2.68 -7.07
C GLY A 254 14.64 -1.29 -7.55
N LYS A 255 14.08 -0.85 -8.67
CA LYS A 255 14.18 0.53 -9.14
C LYS A 255 13.28 1.44 -8.32
N ILE A 256 13.49 2.74 -8.45
CA ILE A 256 12.62 3.77 -7.91
C ILE A 256 11.67 4.22 -9.01
N ASN A 257 10.39 4.09 -8.78
CA ASN A 257 9.37 4.77 -9.58
C ASN A 257 9.19 6.19 -9.05
N TYR A 258 9.84 7.14 -9.73
CA TYR A 258 9.74 8.56 -9.43
C TYR A 258 8.53 9.13 -10.14
N LEU A 259 7.48 9.42 -9.39
CA LEU A 259 6.16 9.66 -9.96
C LEU A 259 5.39 10.77 -9.24
N LYS A 260 4.37 11.27 -9.92
CA LYS A 260 3.39 12.20 -9.36
C LYS A 260 2.00 11.57 -9.39
N ASN A 261 1.32 11.59 -8.23
CA ASN A 261 -0.08 11.24 -8.13
C ASN A 261 -0.95 12.40 -8.65
N ILE A 262 -1.81 12.09 -9.60
CA ILE A 262 -2.73 13.03 -10.25
C ILE A 262 -4.15 12.44 -10.13
N ILE A 263 -5.16 13.27 -9.92
CA ILE A 263 -6.54 12.80 -9.98
C ILE A 263 -6.83 12.29 -11.39
N GLY A 264 -7.21 11.01 -11.49
CA GLY A 264 -7.43 10.31 -12.76
C GLY A 264 -8.92 10.15 -13.12
N LEU A 265 -9.30 8.94 -13.48
CA LEU A 265 -10.66 8.59 -13.92
C LEU A 265 -11.74 8.78 -12.85
N TRP A 266 -11.34 9.00 -11.60
CA TRP A 266 -12.26 9.32 -10.51
C TRP A 266 -13.18 10.50 -10.86
N LEU A 267 -12.65 11.54 -11.53
CA LEU A 267 -13.45 12.70 -11.97
C LEU A 267 -14.60 12.27 -12.89
N ILE A 268 -14.33 11.36 -13.83
CA ILE A 268 -15.34 10.85 -14.76
C ILE A 268 -16.34 9.96 -14.02
N GLN A 269 -15.87 9.15 -13.07
CA GLN A 269 -16.72 8.27 -12.27
C GLN A 269 -17.68 9.06 -11.39
N GLU A 270 -17.22 10.12 -10.72
CA GLU A 270 -18.07 11.00 -9.91
C GLU A 270 -19.04 11.80 -10.77
N SER A 271 -18.58 12.36 -11.90
CA SER A 271 -19.49 13.02 -12.84
C SER A 271 -20.61 12.08 -13.31
N ARG A 272 -20.28 10.81 -13.58
CA ARG A 272 -21.28 9.81 -13.97
C ARG A 272 -22.27 9.49 -12.83
N ARG A 273 -21.84 9.53 -11.56
CA ARG A 273 -22.73 9.34 -10.42
C ARG A 273 -23.69 10.52 -10.26
N GLU A 274 -23.19 11.74 -10.43
CA GLU A 274 -23.97 12.96 -10.31
C GLU A 274 -25.06 13.07 -11.38
N TYR A 275 -24.81 12.57 -12.60
CA TYR A 275 -25.75 12.63 -13.74
C TYR A 275 -26.67 11.40 -13.87
N LYS A 276 -26.63 10.46 -12.91
CA LYS A 276 -27.56 9.33 -12.84
C LYS A 276 -28.69 9.62 -11.88
#